data_1508828c8f54218a41e3e9b3fcc45f57
#
_entry.id   1508828c8f54218a41e3e9b3fcc45f57
#
_cell.length_a   1.000
_cell.length_b   1.000
_cell.length_c   1.000
_cell.angle_alpha   90.00
_cell.angle_beta   90.00
_cell.angle_gamma   90.00
#
_symmetry.space_group_name_H-M   'P 1'
#
loop_
_entity.id
_entity.type
_entity.pdbx_description
1 polymer ?
#
loop_
_entity_poly.entity_id
_entity_poly.type
_entity_poly.pdbx_seq_one_letter_code
_entity_poly.pdbx_strand_id
1 'polypeptide(L)'
;MRLKRGGLTGGLISEVLLTIMASLAQQESQSLSQNVRLGLQYRYQQGKVQVCTNRFLGYDKDEEGKLIINPEEAEVVRRIYREYLEGKSYYDIGKGLTADGIKTAAGSDYWLATTLRKILRNEKYIGDALQKTVTTDFLTKKRMENKGIVPQYYVEGSHEAIIPKELFMMVQEEMVRRANLETGTGKRRIYSGKYALSSIVYCAHCGDVFQRTHWNVHGRKKIVWRCISRLHKKDRDFNCPARTVTEADLHAVVVQAINEVCAKQELYIPQLKANIEKMLGDDNSGPVAELNRQIGELEQQILQRTRAKQDCDDLGQEVLRLRDEKYQLQLEDATKESTRQKIAELESVITEIGGKVDEYEEALVRKLIERITVYDDYFTVEFKSGIEIDVQL
;
A
#
# COMPACT_ATOMS: atom_id res chain seq x y z
N MET A 1 80.21 34.93 1.99
CA MET A 1 79.35 33.86 2.47
C MET A 1 78.07 34.50 3.02
N ARG A 2 76.98 34.64 2.22
CA ARG A 2 75.65 35.27 2.65
C ARG A 2 74.65 34.15 2.79
N LEU A 3 74.33 33.81 4.02
CA LEU A 3 73.22 32.88 4.36
C LEU A 3 71.85 33.55 4.08
N LYS A 4 71.12 33.00 3.09
CA LYS A 4 69.72 33.30 2.91
C LYS A 4 68.92 32.53 4.01
N ARG A 5 68.58 33.20 5.10
CA ARG A 5 67.57 32.77 6.06
C ARG A 5 66.34 33.67 5.82
N GLY A 6 65.30 33.13 5.17
CA GLY A 6 64.10 33.93 5.00
C GLY A 6 62.96 33.30 4.19
N GLY A 7 63.09 32.00 3.78
CA GLY A 7 62.07 31.39 2.89
C GLY A 7 61.16 30.32 3.49
N LEU A 8 61.50 29.71 4.63
CA LEU A 8 60.80 28.54 5.17
C LEU A 8 59.71 28.90 6.18
N THR A 9 59.79 30.05 6.85
CA THR A 9 58.79 30.44 7.89
C THR A 9 57.51 31.03 7.30
N GLY A 10 57.61 31.69 6.15
CA GLY A 10 56.43 32.27 5.49
C GLY A 10 55.50 31.25 4.87
N GLY A 11 56.06 30.13 4.36
CA GLY A 11 55.26 29.02 3.81
C GLY A 11 54.49 28.25 4.90
N LEU A 12 55.12 27.93 6.00
CA LEU A 12 54.52 27.23 7.14
C LEU A 12 53.39 28.06 7.80
N ILE A 13 53.59 29.35 7.95
CA ILE A 13 52.53 30.26 8.51
C ILE A 13 51.34 30.34 7.56
N SER A 14 51.57 30.39 6.26
CA SER A 14 50.49 30.40 5.23
C SER A 14 49.73 29.08 5.21
N GLU A 15 50.36 27.93 5.33
CA GLU A 15 49.72 26.60 5.39
C GLU A 15 48.91 26.43 6.68
N VAL A 16 49.40 26.86 7.82
CA VAL A 16 48.67 26.83 9.10
C VAL A 16 47.45 27.77 9.03
N LEU A 17 47.59 28.95 8.47
CA LEU A 17 46.46 29.89 8.31
C LEU A 17 45.39 29.32 7.39
N LEU A 18 45.76 28.73 6.27
CA LEU A 18 44.84 28.04 5.35
C LEU A 18 44.11 26.87 6.03
N THR A 19 44.82 26.08 6.85
CA THR A 19 44.24 24.95 7.59
C THR A 19 43.23 25.45 8.63
N ILE A 20 43.57 26.53 9.35
CA ILE A 20 42.67 27.15 10.33
C ILE A 20 41.43 27.74 9.61
N MET A 21 41.59 28.44 8.50
CA MET A 21 40.48 28.97 7.71
C MET A 21 39.58 27.85 7.15
N ALA A 22 40.18 26.77 6.65
CA ALA A 22 39.41 25.62 6.17
C ALA A 22 38.65 24.94 7.31
N SER A 23 39.26 24.79 8.50
CA SER A 23 38.61 24.25 9.69
C SER A 23 37.43 25.13 10.16
N LEU A 24 37.60 26.45 10.19
CA LEU A 24 36.56 27.39 10.53
C LEU A 24 35.39 27.35 9.53
N ALA A 25 35.67 27.36 8.23
CA ALA A 25 34.67 27.24 7.18
C ALA A 25 33.90 25.90 7.27
N GLN A 26 34.59 24.80 7.63
CA GLN A 26 33.96 23.51 7.86
C GLN A 26 33.05 23.53 9.09
N GLN A 27 33.51 24.12 10.21
CA GLN A 27 32.71 24.30 11.41
C GLN A 27 31.46 25.16 11.16
N GLU A 28 31.62 26.26 10.43
CA GLU A 28 30.51 27.15 10.07
C GLU A 28 29.47 26.42 9.21
N SER A 29 29.92 25.67 8.21
CA SER A 29 29.03 24.82 7.38
C SER A 29 28.31 23.75 8.21
N GLN A 30 28.97 23.15 9.20
CA GLN A 30 28.38 22.17 10.10
C GLN A 30 27.30 22.80 11.01
N SER A 31 27.63 23.96 11.60
CA SER A 31 26.69 24.71 12.46
C SER A 31 25.45 25.14 11.69
N LEU A 32 25.62 25.67 10.49
CA LEU A 32 24.52 26.05 9.60
C LEU A 32 23.62 24.83 9.27
N SER A 33 24.23 23.70 8.94
CA SER A 33 23.52 22.47 8.67
C SER A 33 22.74 21.97 9.89
N GLN A 34 23.31 22.06 11.11
CA GLN A 34 22.63 21.71 12.34
C GLN A 34 21.44 22.64 12.64
N ASN A 35 21.63 23.95 12.47
CA ASN A 35 20.56 24.96 12.68
C ASN A 35 19.39 24.74 11.70
N VAL A 36 19.66 24.46 10.44
CA VAL A 36 18.63 24.12 9.45
C VAL A 36 17.87 22.85 9.86
N ARG A 37 18.59 21.80 10.33
CA ARG A 37 17.97 20.56 10.81
C ARG A 37 17.06 20.79 12.01
N LEU A 38 17.52 21.56 13.00
CA LEU A 38 16.73 21.94 14.18
C LEU A 38 15.50 22.74 13.77
N GLY A 39 15.65 23.73 12.89
CA GLY A 39 14.52 24.51 12.40
C GLY A 39 13.46 23.68 11.67
N LEU A 40 13.89 22.68 10.86
CA LEU A 40 12.98 21.72 10.23
C LEU A 40 12.30 20.81 11.28
N GLN A 41 13.04 20.35 12.27
CA GLN A 41 12.52 19.52 13.35
C GLN A 41 11.42 20.25 14.14
N TYR A 42 11.66 21.52 14.51
CA TYR A 42 10.64 22.35 15.16
C TYR A 42 9.38 22.53 14.32
N ARG A 43 9.53 22.74 12.99
CA ARG A 43 8.38 22.83 12.10
C ARG A 43 7.58 21.51 12.07
N TYR A 44 8.24 20.37 12.00
CA TYR A 44 7.58 19.07 12.04
C TYR A 44 6.87 18.81 13.37
N GLN A 45 7.47 19.20 14.49
CA GLN A 45 6.85 19.12 15.81
C GLN A 45 5.61 20.03 15.94
N GLN A 46 5.58 21.15 15.20
CA GLN A 46 4.41 22.03 15.13
C GLN A 46 3.36 21.57 14.12
N GLY A 47 3.51 20.39 13.52
CA GLY A 47 2.60 19.87 12.50
C GLY A 47 2.65 20.62 11.16
N LYS A 48 3.65 21.49 10.95
CA LYS A 48 3.81 22.20 9.68
C LYS A 48 4.37 21.27 8.62
N VAL A 49 3.49 20.82 7.74
CA VAL A 49 3.84 19.91 6.65
C VAL A 49 4.56 20.67 5.54
N GLN A 50 5.68 20.10 5.10
CA GLN A 50 6.41 20.61 3.94
C GLN A 50 6.49 19.51 2.87
N VAL A 51 5.69 19.64 1.82
CA VAL A 51 5.66 18.75 0.67
C VAL A 51 6.21 19.47 -0.55
N CYS A 52 7.06 18.78 -1.32
CA CYS A 52 7.47 19.24 -2.63
C CYS A 52 6.43 18.81 -3.65
N THR A 53 5.75 19.76 -4.29
CA THR A 53 4.74 19.48 -5.33
C THR A 53 5.34 19.24 -6.70
N ASN A 54 6.61 19.60 -6.89
CA ASN A 54 7.30 19.29 -8.13
C ASN A 54 7.31 17.76 -8.35
N ARG A 55 6.61 17.30 -9.39
CA ARG A 55 6.37 15.88 -9.72
C ARG A 55 5.47 15.12 -8.70
N PHE A 56 4.53 15.83 -8.08
CA PHE A 56 3.52 15.24 -7.21
C PHE A 56 2.15 15.36 -7.88
N LEU A 57 1.69 14.26 -8.49
CA LEU A 57 0.44 14.20 -9.23
C LEU A 57 -0.77 14.45 -8.30
N GLY A 58 -1.72 15.26 -8.75
CA GLY A 58 -2.98 15.49 -8.06
C GLY A 58 -2.99 16.67 -7.10
N TYR A 59 -1.84 17.26 -6.78
CA TYR A 59 -1.75 18.40 -5.88
C TYR A 59 -0.88 19.52 -6.41
N ASP A 60 -1.41 20.72 -6.32
CA ASP A 60 -0.69 21.99 -6.50
C ASP A 60 -0.46 22.69 -5.16
N LYS A 61 0.17 23.85 -5.16
CA LYS A 61 0.32 24.72 -4.00
C LYS A 61 -0.40 26.03 -4.21
N ASP A 62 -1.07 26.49 -3.16
CA ASP A 62 -1.56 27.87 -3.09
C ASP A 62 -0.43 28.86 -2.79
N GLU A 63 -0.78 30.15 -2.71
CA GLU A 63 0.16 31.24 -2.41
C GLU A 63 0.77 31.12 -1.00
N GLU A 64 0.07 30.44 -0.07
CA GLU A 64 0.55 30.17 1.29
C GLU A 64 1.42 28.91 1.38
N GLY A 65 1.56 28.15 0.29
CA GLY A 65 2.31 26.90 0.23
C GLY A 65 1.58 25.66 0.75
N LYS A 66 0.25 25.76 0.98
CA LYS A 66 -0.62 24.63 1.31
C LYS A 66 -0.93 23.82 0.06
N LEU A 67 -1.18 22.53 0.24
CA LEU A 67 -1.61 21.65 -0.84
C LEU A 67 -3.07 21.90 -1.18
N ILE A 68 -3.35 22.11 -2.46
CA ILE A 68 -4.68 22.19 -3.05
C ILE A 68 -4.82 21.08 -4.11
N ILE A 69 -6.03 20.52 -4.24
CA ILE A 69 -6.30 19.47 -5.22
C ILE A 69 -6.31 20.07 -6.62
N ASN A 70 -5.54 19.46 -7.52
CA ASN A 70 -5.68 19.66 -8.96
C ASN A 70 -6.74 18.70 -9.50
N PRO A 71 -7.92 19.18 -9.95
CA PRO A 71 -9.04 18.30 -10.28
C PRO A 71 -8.73 17.30 -11.41
N GLU A 72 -8.02 17.75 -12.46
CA GLU A 72 -7.69 16.90 -13.62
C GLU A 72 -6.72 15.78 -13.22
N GLU A 73 -5.67 16.09 -12.49
CA GLU A 73 -4.70 15.13 -12.02
C GLU A 73 -5.26 14.21 -10.92
N ALA A 74 -6.16 14.73 -10.09
CA ALA A 74 -6.82 13.94 -9.04
C ALA A 74 -7.68 12.80 -9.64
N GLU A 75 -8.36 13.05 -10.78
CA GLU A 75 -9.09 12.00 -11.49
C GLU A 75 -8.16 10.88 -11.99
N VAL A 76 -6.97 11.23 -12.44
CA VAL A 76 -5.97 10.22 -12.82
C VAL A 76 -5.55 9.38 -11.61
N VAL A 77 -5.35 10.01 -10.44
CA VAL A 77 -5.03 9.29 -9.20
C VAL A 77 -6.17 8.36 -8.82
N ARG A 78 -7.43 8.85 -8.78
CA ARG A 78 -8.63 8.02 -8.48
C ARG A 78 -8.76 6.84 -9.44
N ARG A 79 -8.51 7.06 -10.74
CA ARG A 79 -8.50 6.01 -11.75
C ARG A 79 -7.44 4.94 -11.46
N ILE A 80 -6.22 5.32 -11.09
CA ILE A 80 -5.14 4.39 -10.74
C ILE A 80 -5.55 3.48 -9.57
N TYR A 81 -6.15 4.05 -8.52
CA TYR A 81 -6.62 3.30 -7.36
C TYR A 81 -7.75 2.33 -7.73
N ARG A 82 -8.75 2.79 -8.48
CA ARG A 82 -9.87 1.98 -8.95
C ARG A 82 -9.39 0.81 -9.82
N GLU A 83 -8.61 1.08 -10.87
CA GLU A 83 -8.10 0.06 -11.78
C GLU A 83 -7.22 -0.98 -11.06
N TYR A 84 -6.50 -0.56 -10.03
CA TYR A 84 -5.72 -1.50 -9.21
C TYR A 84 -6.63 -2.45 -8.43
N LEU A 85 -7.68 -1.96 -7.79
CA LEU A 85 -8.66 -2.80 -7.07
C LEU A 85 -9.49 -3.68 -8.02
N GLU A 86 -9.74 -3.23 -9.25
CA GLU A 86 -10.33 -4.05 -10.30
C GLU A 86 -9.42 -5.22 -10.74
N GLY A 87 -8.24 -5.35 -10.16
CA GLY A 87 -7.33 -6.47 -10.40
C GLY A 87 -6.33 -6.26 -11.53
N LYS A 88 -6.25 -5.07 -12.16
CA LYS A 88 -5.23 -4.79 -13.17
C LYS A 88 -3.82 -4.82 -12.57
N SER A 89 -2.85 -5.24 -13.38
CA SER A 89 -1.44 -5.15 -13.01
C SER A 89 -0.91 -3.72 -13.18
N TYR A 90 0.20 -3.39 -12.51
CA TYR A 90 0.86 -2.10 -12.74
C TYR A 90 1.19 -1.85 -14.23
N TYR A 91 1.54 -2.92 -14.95
CA TYR A 91 1.84 -2.83 -16.37
C TYR A 91 0.58 -2.47 -17.19
N ASP A 92 -0.56 -3.11 -16.91
CA ASP A 92 -1.81 -2.88 -17.63
C ASP A 92 -2.36 -1.47 -17.36
N ILE A 93 -2.29 -1.01 -16.10
CA ILE A 93 -2.65 0.36 -15.71
C ILE A 93 -1.78 1.37 -16.45
N GLY A 94 -0.45 1.18 -16.42
CA GLY A 94 0.49 2.08 -17.10
C GLY A 94 0.27 2.10 -18.62
N LYS A 95 -0.01 0.95 -19.23
CA LYS A 95 -0.32 0.84 -20.65
C LYS A 95 -1.63 1.57 -21.00
N GLY A 96 -2.66 1.47 -20.16
CA GLY A 96 -3.93 2.18 -20.36
C GLY A 96 -3.75 3.70 -20.30
N LEU A 97 -3.07 4.20 -19.27
CA LEU A 97 -2.77 5.64 -19.12
C LEU A 97 -1.94 6.18 -20.27
N THR A 98 -0.94 5.41 -20.76
CA THR A 98 -0.13 5.78 -21.92
C THR A 98 -0.95 5.82 -23.21
N ALA A 99 -1.86 4.85 -23.40
CA ALA A 99 -2.74 4.79 -24.59
C ALA A 99 -3.71 5.98 -24.63
N ASP A 100 -4.15 6.45 -23.46
CA ASP A 100 -5.03 7.61 -23.34
C ASP A 100 -4.26 8.95 -23.40
N GLY A 101 -2.94 8.94 -23.61
CA GLY A 101 -2.10 10.13 -23.73
C GLY A 101 -1.88 10.87 -22.42
N ILE A 102 -2.17 10.25 -21.27
CA ILE A 102 -2.00 10.85 -19.95
C ILE A 102 -0.53 10.81 -19.55
N LYS A 103 0.04 12.00 -19.30
CA LYS A 103 1.44 12.13 -18.90
C LYS A 103 1.62 11.93 -17.39
N THR A 104 2.81 11.46 -17.02
CA THR A 104 3.21 11.42 -15.61
C THR A 104 3.47 12.83 -15.07
N ALA A 105 3.46 13.03 -13.76
CA ALA A 105 3.83 14.30 -13.12
C ALA A 105 5.25 14.80 -13.50
N ALA A 106 6.07 13.96 -14.11
CA ALA A 106 7.38 14.35 -14.65
C ALA A 106 7.34 14.72 -16.14
N GLY A 107 6.15 14.72 -16.77
CA GLY A 107 5.96 15.02 -18.19
C GLY A 107 6.28 13.85 -19.14
N SER A 108 6.56 12.64 -18.61
CA SER A 108 6.81 11.44 -19.42
C SER A 108 5.51 10.83 -19.93
N ASP A 109 5.50 10.40 -21.19
CA ASP A 109 4.38 9.67 -21.78
C ASP A 109 4.31 8.20 -21.32
N TYR A 110 5.39 7.69 -20.72
CA TYR A 110 5.48 6.31 -20.31
C TYR A 110 5.35 6.14 -18.79
N TRP A 111 4.42 5.29 -18.36
CA TRP A 111 4.15 4.98 -16.96
C TRP A 111 4.91 3.74 -16.49
N LEU A 112 5.87 3.94 -15.58
CA LEU A 112 6.63 2.87 -14.96
C LEU A 112 5.84 2.23 -13.80
N ALA A 113 5.94 0.91 -13.66
CA ALA A 113 5.37 0.18 -12.52
C ALA A 113 5.84 0.72 -11.15
N THR A 114 7.09 1.20 -11.08
CA THR A 114 7.64 1.82 -9.87
C THR A 114 6.98 3.14 -9.51
N THR A 115 6.54 3.92 -10.51
CA THR A 115 5.80 5.17 -10.30
C THR A 115 4.41 4.89 -9.78
N LEU A 116 3.68 3.95 -10.40
CA LEU A 116 2.35 3.53 -9.96
C LEU A 116 2.38 2.97 -8.53
N ARG A 117 3.38 2.12 -8.23
CA ARG A 117 3.57 1.59 -6.87
C ARG A 117 3.81 2.69 -5.83
N LYS A 118 4.54 3.75 -6.18
CA LYS A 118 4.76 4.90 -5.29
C LYS A 118 3.48 5.69 -5.07
N ILE A 119 2.68 5.90 -6.12
CA ILE A 119 1.38 6.58 -6.02
C ILE A 119 0.46 5.80 -5.08
N LEU A 120 0.29 4.50 -5.28
CA LEU A 120 -0.58 3.65 -4.48
C LEU A 120 -0.15 3.50 -2.99
N ARG A 121 1.10 3.83 -2.64
CA ARG A 121 1.63 3.77 -1.27
C ARG A 121 1.76 5.12 -0.58
N ASN A 122 1.43 6.18 -1.26
CA ASN A 122 1.68 7.51 -0.74
C ASN A 122 0.52 7.98 0.15
N GLU A 123 0.77 8.05 1.44
CA GLU A 123 -0.17 8.48 2.47
C GLU A 123 -0.71 9.90 2.26
N LYS A 124 -0.04 10.70 1.45
CA LYS A 124 -0.49 12.08 1.17
C LYS A 124 -1.81 12.13 0.39
N TYR A 125 -2.15 11.05 -0.32
CA TYR A 125 -3.43 11.00 -1.03
C TYR A 125 -4.65 10.85 -0.11
N ILE A 126 -4.45 10.44 1.15
CA ILE A 126 -5.50 10.42 2.18
C ILE A 126 -5.52 11.67 3.08
N GLY A 127 -4.74 12.70 2.72
CA GLY A 127 -4.68 13.95 3.49
C GLY A 127 -3.65 13.93 4.62
N ASP A 128 -2.98 12.82 4.86
CA ASP A 128 -1.97 12.65 5.90
C ASP A 128 -0.55 12.95 5.35
N ALA A 129 0.40 13.20 6.23
CA ALA A 129 1.77 13.47 5.80
C ALA A 129 2.80 12.86 6.75
N LEU A 130 3.59 11.91 6.27
CA LEU A 130 4.75 11.39 6.97
C LEU A 130 5.99 12.23 6.61
N GLN A 131 6.53 12.90 7.62
CA GLN A 131 7.72 13.74 7.50
C GLN A 131 8.98 12.97 7.91
N LYS A 132 10.13 13.40 7.40
CA LYS A 132 11.43 12.78 7.70
C LYS A 132 11.57 11.32 7.22
N THR A 133 10.95 10.99 6.10
CA THR A 133 11.08 9.67 5.45
C THR A 133 12.49 9.39 4.93
N VAL A 134 13.30 10.44 4.71
CA VAL A 134 14.67 10.36 4.22
C VAL A 134 15.61 11.10 5.17
N THR A 135 16.75 10.50 5.47
CA THR A 135 17.86 11.14 6.17
C THR A 135 19.11 11.18 5.28
N THR A 136 20.06 12.05 5.61
CA THR A 136 21.32 12.16 4.90
C THR A 136 22.44 11.80 5.87
N ASP A 137 23.26 10.84 5.51
CA ASP A 137 24.46 10.49 6.25
C ASP A 137 25.40 11.72 6.31
N PHE A 138 25.88 12.01 7.51
CA PHE A 138 26.72 13.20 7.75
C PHE A 138 28.07 13.08 7.07
N LEU A 139 28.69 11.89 7.09
CA LEU A 139 30.02 11.64 6.55
C LEU A 139 30.00 11.49 5.03
N THR A 140 29.14 10.62 4.52
CA THR A 140 29.11 10.26 3.11
C THR A 140 28.25 11.20 2.25
N LYS A 141 27.45 12.08 2.88
CA LYS A 141 26.44 12.95 2.23
C LYS A 141 25.41 12.15 1.41
N LYS A 142 25.32 10.85 1.56
CA LYS A 142 24.34 10.00 0.86
C LYS A 142 22.98 10.12 1.51
N ARG A 143 21.96 10.24 0.66
CA ARG A 143 20.55 10.16 1.09
C ARG A 143 20.17 8.70 1.31
N MET A 144 19.60 8.39 2.45
CA MET A 144 19.13 7.06 2.84
C MET A 144 17.68 7.15 3.29
N GLU A 145 16.94 6.06 3.07
CA GLU A 145 15.62 5.89 3.66
C GLU A 145 15.74 5.86 5.19
N ASN A 146 14.89 6.63 5.87
CA ASN A 146 14.87 6.65 7.33
C ASN A 146 14.07 5.45 7.86
N LYS A 147 14.77 4.41 8.25
CA LYS A 147 14.20 3.20 8.89
C LYS A 147 14.33 3.26 10.41
N GLY A 148 13.89 4.34 11.03
CA GLY A 148 13.99 4.52 12.48
C GLY A 148 15.33 5.10 12.98
N ILE A 149 16.22 5.58 12.06
CA ILE A 149 17.51 6.20 12.43
C ILE A 149 17.28 7.54 13.15
N VAL A 150 16.28 8.29 12.71
CA VAL A 150 15.86 9.57 13.32
C VAL A 150 14.35 9.60 13.46
N PRO A 151 13.79 10.34 14.42
CA PRO A 151 12.34 10.46 14.60
C PRO A 151 11.64 10.87 13.33
N GLN A 152 10.53 10.20 13.02
CA GLN A 152 9.61 10.56 11.95
C GLN A 152 8.39 11.26 12.56
N TYR A 153 7.75 12.13 11.79
CA TYR A 153 6.59 12.89 12.24
C TYR A 153 5.44 12.62 11.30
N TYR A 154 4.37 12.07 11.85
CA TYR A 154 3.13 11.83 11.12
C TYR A 154 2.12 12.90 11.47
N VAL A 155 1.54 13.54 10.48
CA VAL A 155 0.54 14.59 10.63
C VAL A 155 -0.72 14.13 9.93
N GLU A 156 -1.79 13.92 10.69
CA GLU A 156 -3.09 13.53 10.17
C GLU A 156 -3.86 14.76 9.69
N GLY A 157 -4.64 14.60 8.61
CA GLY A 157 -5.51 15.66 8.11
C GLY A 157 -4.80 16.96 7.74
N SER A 158 -3.56 16.87 7.25
CA SER A 158 -2.74 18.04 6.93
C SER A 158 -3.24 18.82 5.70
N HIS A 159 -4.01 18.18 4.84
CA HIS A 159 -4.56 18.73 3.60
C HIS A 159 -5.78 17.92 3.15
N GLU A 160 -6.51 18.41 2.16
CA GLU A 160 -7.68 17.74 1.61
C GLU A 160 -7.28 16.41 0.92
N ALA A 161 -8.03 15.35 1.21
CA ALA A 161 -7.77 14.01 0.66
C ALA A 161 -8.34 13.84 -0.76
N ILE A 162 -7.56 13.26 -1.66
CA ILE A 162 -8.04 12.84 -3.00
C ILE A 162 -8.71 11.47 -2.91
N ILE A 163 -8.18 10.58 -2.05
CA ILE A 163 -8.61 9.20 -1.87
C ILE A 163 -9.16 9.03 -0.45
N PRO A 164 -10.34 8.42 -0.26
CA PRO A 164 -10.82 8.02 1.06
C PRO A 164 -9.84 7.07 1.75
N LYS A 165 -9.72 7.18 3.07
CA LYS A 165 -8.78 6.38 3.88
C LYS A 165 -9.06 4.88 3.74
N GLU A 166 -10.33 4.51 3.68
CA GLU A 166 -10.81 3.14 3.51
C GLU A 166 -10.34 2.54 2.17
N LEU A 167 -10.49 3.29 1.08
CA LEU A 167 -10.05 2.87 -0.25
C LEU A 167 -8.51 2.70 -0.32
N PHE A 168 -7.78 3.58 0.34
CA PHE A 168 -6.32 3.46 0.47
C PHE A 168 -5.95 2.17 1.21
N MET A 169 -6.62 1.86 2.33
CA MET A 169 -6.36 0.65 3.12
C MET A 169 -6.66 -0.61 2.32
N MET A 170 -7.79 -0.67 1.58
CA MET A 170 -8.11 -1.76 0.67
C MET A 170 -6.99 -2.00 -0.36
N VAL A 171 -6.40 -0.92 -0.88
CA VAL A 171 -5.27 -1.01 -1.81
C VAL A 171 -4.03 -1.56 -1.11
N GLN A 172 -3.74 -1.16 0.13
CA GLN A 172 -2.59 -1.70 0.88
C GLN A 172 -2.77 -3.20 1.16
N GLU A 173 -3.96 -3.64 1.59
CA GLU A 173 -4.31 -5.06 1.78
C GLU A 173 -4.10 -5.85 0.49
N GLU A 174 -4.62 -5.35 -0.64
CA GLU A 174 -4.46 -5.98 -1.95
C GLU A 174 -2.98 -6.03 -2.39
N MET A 175 -2.19 -5.01 -2.07
CA MET A 175 -0.75 -5.01 -2.33
C MET A 175 -0.04 -6.11 -1.53
N VAL A 176 -0.40 -6.29 -0.26
CA VAL A 176 0.12 -7.36 0.60
C VAL A 176 -0.32 -8.72 0.08
N ARG A 177 -1.61 -8.89 -0.26
CA ARG A 177 -2.15 -10.12 -0.85
C ARG A 177 -1.38 -10.52 -2.11
N ARG A 178 -1.18 -9.58 -3.05
CA ARG A 178 -0.44 -9.84 -4.30
C ARG A 178 1.04 -10.14 -4.08
N ALA A 179 1.65 -9.53 -3.05
CA ALA A 179 3.05 -9.78 -2.70
C ALA A 179 3.26 -11.15 -2.04
N ASN A 180 2.26 -11.65 -1.31
CA ASN A 180 2.30 -12.88 -0.54
C ASN A 180 1.66 -14.08 -1.26
N LEU A 181 1.46 -13.98 -2.58
CA LEU A 181 1.08 -15.16 -3.37
C LEU A 181 2.20 -16.21 -3.29
N GLU A 182 1.97 -17.20 -2.46
CA GLU A 182 2.91 -18.29 -2.23
C GLU A 182 2.35 -19.61 -2.79
N THR A 183 3.25 -20.52 -3.07
CA THR A 183 2.90 -21.90 -3.37
C THR A 183 2.64 -22.62 -2.07
N GLY A 184 1.92 -23.73 -2.08
CA GLY A 184 1.84 -24.66 -0.94
C GLY A 184 3.20 -25.15 -0.41
N THR A 185 4.29 -24.86 -1.15
CA THR A 185 5.68 -25.13 -0.76
C THR A 185 6.47 -23.87 -0.36
N GLY A 186 5.80 -22.73 -0.10
CA GLY A 186 6.41 -21.48 0.36
C GLY A 186 7.20 -20.69 -0.69
N LYS A 187 7.13 -21.05 -1.98
CA LYS A 187 7.78 -20.27 -3.05
C LYS A 187 6.85 -19.13 -3.49
N ARG A 188 7.40 -17.92 -3.58
CA ARG A 188 6.66 -16.74 -4.10
C ARG A 188 6.20 -16.94 -5.54
N ARG A 189 4.96 -16.51 -5.83
CA ARG A 189 4.39 -16.47 -7.17
C ARG A 189 4.25 -15.03 -7.67
N ILE A 190 4.31 -14.88 -9.00
CA ILE A 190 4.05 -13.61 -9.64
C ILE A 190 2.55 -13.49 -9.87
N TYR A 191 1.96 -12.40 -9.38
CA TYR A 191 0.56 -12.06 -9.65
C TYR A 191 0.35 -11.84 -11.14
N SER A 192 -0.73 -12.41 -11.69
CA SER A 192 -1.16 -12.18 -13.06
C SER A 192 -2.60 -11.68 -13.08
N GLY A 193 -2.81 -10.48 -13.61
CA GLY A 193 -4.14 -9.89 -13.81
C GLY A 193 -4.72 -10.13 -15.21
N LYS A 194 -4.08 -10.98 -16.05
CA LYS A 194 -4.46 -11.15 -17.46
C LYS A 194 -5.90 -11.67 -17.65
N TYR A 195 -6.32 -12.61 -16.82
CA TYR A 195 -7.68 -13.13 -16.77
C TYR A 195 -8.22 -12.95 -15.36
N ALA A 196 -9.54 -12.77 -15.21
CA ALA A 196 -10.13 -12.56 -13.90
C ALA A 196 -9.88 -13.73 -12.93
N LEU A 197 -9.87 -14.96 -13.42
CA LEU A 197 -9.59 -16.17 -12.66
C LEU A 197 -8.10 -16.40 -12.36
N SER A 198 -7.20 -15.62 -12.97
CA SER A 198 -5.76 -15.76 -12.70
C SER A 198 -5.44 -15.40 -11.25
N SER A 199 -4.63 -16.24 -10.60
CA SER A 199 -4.15 -16.07 -9.21
C SER A 199 -5.24 -16.11 -8.12
N ILE A 200 -6.49 -16.49 -8.46
CA ILE A 200 -7.57 -16.67 -7.47
C ILE A 200 -8.09 -18.12 -7.40
N VAL A 201 -7.69 -18.99 -8.34
CA VAL A 201 -8.08 -20.41 -8.35
C VAL A 201 -6.98 -21.23 -7.67
N TYR A 202 -7.31 -21.88 -6.57
CA TYR A 202 -6.39 -22.63 -5.70
C TYR A 202 -6.70 -24.12 -5.68
N CYS A 203 -5.69 -24.91 -5.40
CA CYS A 203 -5.79 -26.35 -5.26
C CYS A 203 -6.00 -26.74 -3.79
N ALA A 204 -7.05 -27.47 -3.48
CA ALA A 204 -7.31 -28.00 -2.14
C ALA A 204 -6.22 -28.96 -1.63
N HIS A 205 -5.56 -29.73 -2.55
CA HIS A 205 -4.55 -30.71 -2.16
C HIS A 205 -3.20 -30.12 -1.77
N CYS A 206 -2.75 -29.06 -2.44
CA CYS A 206 -1.40 -28.53 -2.26
C CYS A 206 -1.34 -27.02 -2.00
N GLY A 207 -2.47 -26.33 -1.98
CA GLY A 207 -2.55 -24.88 -1.77
C GLY A 207 -1.97 -24.02 -2.91
N ASP A 208 -1.47 -24.65 -3.98
CA ASP A 208 -0.90 -23.90 -5.13
C ASP A 208 -1.99 -23.42 -6.07
N VAL A 209 -1.71 -22.40 -6.87
CA VAL A 209 -2.68 -21.85 -7.81
C VAL A 209 -2.82 -22.70 -9.08
N PHE A 210 -3.98 -22.60 -9.71
CA PHE A 210 -4.20 -23.16 -11.02
C PHE A 210 -3.73 -22.17 -12.10
N GLN A 211 -3.16 -22.70 -13.16
CA GLN A 211 -2.71 -21.94 -14.33
C GLN A 211 -3.53 -22.31 -15.56
N ARG A 212 -3.95 -21.29 -16.31
CA ARG A 212 -4.61 -21.42 -17.60
C ARG A 212 -3.63 -21.95 -18.64
N THR A 213 -3.95 -23.08 -19.28
CA THR A 213 -3.08 -23.71 -20.28
C THR A 213 -3.89 -24.17 -21.49
N HIS A 214 -3.23 -24.26 -22.64
CA HIS A 214 -3.81 -24.84 -23.84
C HIS A 214 -3.52 -26.32 -23.88
N TRP A 215 -4.56 -27.11 -24.07
CA TRP A 215 -4.45 -28.56 -24.22
C TRP A 215 -4.89 -28.94 -25.64
N ASN A 216 -4.03 -29.66 -26.38
CA ASN A 216 -4.37 -30.19 -27.68
C ASN A 216 -4.93 -31.62 -27.51
N VAL A 217 -6.20 -31.80 -27.87
CA VAL A 217 -6.86 -33.11 -27.94
C VAL A 217 -7.31 -33.34 -29.36
N HIS A 218 -6.71 -34.33 -30.01
CA HIS A 218 -7.03 -34.69 -31.41
C HIS A 218 -7.07 -33.50 -32.38
N GLY A 219 -6.05 -32.63 -32.32
CA GLY A 219 -5.95 -31.45 -33.20
C GLY A 219 -6.82 -30.24 -32.81
N ARG A 220 -7.67 -30.37 -31.81
CA ARG A 220 -8.47 -29.27 -31.26
C ARG A 220 -7.81 -28.67 -30.00
N LYS A 221 -7.61 -27.36 -30.01
CA LYS A 221 -7.12 -26.62 -28.84
C LYS A 221 -8.26 -26.45 -27.84
N LYS A 222 -8.13 -27.01 -26.66
CA LYS A 222 -9.03 -26.77 -25.51
C LYS A 222 -8.30 -25.98 -24.43
N ILE A 223 -8.98 -25.02 -23.82
CA ILE A 223 -8.43 -24.26 -22.71
C ILE A 223 -8.79 -24.98 -21.42
N VAL A 224 -7.78 -25.23 -20.60
CA VAL A 224 -7.92 -25.91 -19.32
C VAL A 224 -7.11 -25.21 -18.23
N TRP A 225 -7.56 -25.38 -17.01
CA TRP A 225 -6.89 -24.94 -15.81
C TRP A 225 -6.28 -26.13 -15.08
N ARG A 226 -5.00 -26.02 -14.72
CA ARG A 226 -4.24 -27.09 -14.08
C ARG A 226 -3.40 -26.53 -12.94
N CYS A 227 -3.33 -27.27 -11.84
CA CYS A 227 -2.47 -26.94 -10.72
C CYS A 227 -1.01 -26.83 -11.16
N ILE A 228 -0.35 -25.74 -10.79
CA ILE A 228 1.04 -25.45 -11.20
C ILE A 228 1.99 -26.51 -10.63
N SER A 229 1.76 -26.99 -9.41
CA SER A 229 2.54 -28.07 -8.80
C SER A 229 2.49 -29.36 -9.64
N ARG A 230 1.39 -29.61 -10.36
CA ARG A 230 1.26 -30.72 -11.30
C ARG A 230 1.95 -30.47 -12.65
N LEU A 231 2.03 -29.20 -13.08
CA LEU A 231 2.66 -28.83 -14.37
C LEU A 231 4.18 -28.88 -14.31
N HIS A 232 4.77 -28.43 -13.22
CA HIS A 232 6.22 -28.30 -13.03
C HIS A 232 6.82 -29.50 -12.25
N LYS A 233 6.65 -30.72 -12.79
CA LYS A 233 7.13 -31.96 -12.18
C LYS A 233 8.63 -32.06 -11.95
N LYS A 234 9.44 -31.34 -12.74
CA LYS A 234 10.91 -31.51 -12.77
C LYS A 234 11.63 -31.06 -11.49
N ASP A 235 10.99 -30.25 -10.66
CA ASP A 235 11.64 -29.62 -9.49
C ASP A 235 11.06 -30.11 -8.14
N ARG A 236 10.18 -31.13 -8.09
CA ARG A 236 9.45 -31.50 -6.88
C ARG A 236 9.24 -32.99 -6.76
N ASP A 237 9.51 -33.54 -5.59
CA ASP A 237 9.20 -34.92 -5.22
C ASP A 237 7.69 -35.18 -5.09
N PHE A 238 6.87 -34.10 -4.96
CA PHE A 238 5.42 -34.15 -4.83
C PHE A 238 4.71 -33.93 -6.15
N ASN A 239 3.95 -34.95 -6.59
CA ASN A 239 3.05 -34.86 -7.73
C ASN A 239 1.63 -34.62 -7.24
N CYS A 240 1.13 -33.38 -7.40
CA CYS A 240 -0.24 -33.05 -7.01
C CYS A 240 -1.29 -33.87 -7.79
N PRO A 241 -2.22 -34.58 -7.11
CA PRO A 241 -3.26 -35.38 -7.76
C PRO A 241 -4.39 -34.54 -8.36
N ALA A 242 -4.43 -33.24 -8.12
CA ALA A 242 -5.53 -32.36 -8.51
C ALA A 242 -6.03 -32.60 -9.92
N ARG A 243 -7.34 -32.60 -10.09
CA ARG A 243 -8.00 -32.75 -11.40
C ARG A 243 -7.67 -31.58 -12.35
N THR A 244 -7.83 -31.83 -13.65
CA THR A 244 -7.81 -30.77 -14.64
C THR A 244 -9.22 -30.22 -14.80
N VAL A 245 -9.39 -28.90 -14.75
CA VAL A 245 -10.68 -28.22 -14.84
C VAL A 245 -10.77 -27.52 -16.20
N THR A 246 -11.88 -27.60 -16.88
CA THR A 246 -12.08 -26.84 -18.14
C THR A 246 -12.43 -25.39 -17.80
N GLU A 247 -12.16 -24.48 -18.73
CA GLU A 247 -12.54 -23.09 -18.54
C GLU A 247 -14.07 -22.92 -18.44
N ALA A 248 -14.82 -23.71 -19.23
CA ALA A 248 -16.28 -23.70 -19.17
C ALA A 248 -16.83 -24.10 -17.79
N ASP A 249 -16.21 -25.13 -17.16
CA ASP A 249 -16.61 -25.57 -15.82
C ASP A 249 -16.38 -24.47 -14.78
N LEU A 250 -15.22 -23.78 -14.81
CA LEU A 250 -14.96 -22.65 -13.91
C LEU A 250 -15.91 -21.48 -14.13
N HIS A 251 -16.26 -21.20 -15.38
CA HIS A 251 -17.24 -20.16 -15.69
C HIS A 251 -18.64 -20.54 -15.15
N ALA A 252 -19.04 -21.80 -15.32
CA ALA A 252 -20.32 -22.29 -14.79
C ALA A 252 -20.35 -22.24 -13.26
N VAL A 253 -19.29 -22.65 -12.58
CA VAL A 253 -19.14 -22.56 -11.12
C VAL A 253 -19.32 -21.14 -10.61
N VAL A 254 -18.65 -20.18 -11.24
CA VAL A 254 -18.75 -18.76 -10.88
C VAL A 254 -20.18 -18.24 -11.05
N VAL A 255 -20.79 -18.50 -12.19
CA VAL A 255 -22.17 -18.07 -12.48
C VAL A 255 -23.15 -18.69 -11.47
N GLN A 256 -22.99 -19.98 -11.18
CA GLN A 256 -23.84 -20.68 -10.20
C GLN A 256 -23.67 -20.11 -8.80
N ALA A 257 -22.43 -19.86 -8.35
CA ALA A 257 -22.18 -19.28 -7.03
C ALA A 257 -22.77 -17.87 -6.90
N ILE A 258 -22.60 -17.01 -7.92
CA ILE A 258 -23.20 -15.67 -7.92
C ILE A 258 -24.74 -15.77 -7.87
N ASN A 259 -25.35 -16.65 -8.67
CA ASN A 259 -26.80 -16.84 -8.68
C ASN A 259 -27.32 -17.37 -7.34
N GLU A 260 -26.57 -18.21 -6.65
CA GLU A 260 -26.95 -18.70 -5.32
C GLU A 260 -26.94 -17.57 -4.28
N VAL A 261 -25.93 -16.67 -4.32
CA VAL A 261 -25.90 -15.49 -3.46
C VAL A 261 -27.06 -14.53 -3.79
N CYS A 262 -27.35 -14.30 -5.07
CA CYS A 262 -28.46 -13.47 -5.50
C CYS A 262 -29.82 -14.04 -5.04
N ALA A 263 -30.00 -15.37 -5.16
CA ALA A 263 -31.24 -16.04 -4.74
C ALA A 263 -31.47 -16.01 -3.21
N LYS A 264 -30.39 -15.99 -2.43
CA LYS A 264 -30.43 -16.01 -0.96
C LYS A 264 -29.96 -14.70 -0.33
N GLN A 265 -30.02 -13.61 -1.06
CA GLN A 265 -29.53 -12.28 -0.61
C GLN A 265 -30.18 -11.83 0.71
N GLU A 266 -31.48 -12.09 0.89
CA GLU A 266 -32.22 -11.75 2.12
C GLU A 266 -31.70 -12.50 3.36
N LEU A 267 -31.03 -13.64 3.18
CA LEU A 267 -30.43 -14.41 4.26
C LEU A 267 -28.97 -13.99 4.52
N TYR A 268 -28.16 -13.91 3.47
CA TYR A 268 -26.70 -13.66 3.61
C TYR A 268 -26.38 -12.25 4.03
N ILE A 269 -27.04 -11.22 3.44
CA ILE A 269 -26.72 -9.82 3.70
C ILE A 269 -26.98 -9.42 5.16
N PRO A 270 -28.14 -9.73 5.77
CA PRO A 270 -28.37 -9.45 7.17
C PRO A 270 -27.42 -10.21 8.12
N GLN A 271 -27.09 -11.46 7.79
CA GLN A 271 -26.12 -12.25 8.60
C GLN A 271 -24.72 -11.64 8.56
N LEU A 272 -24.26 -11.19 7.39
CA LEU A 272 -22.98 -10.52 7.26
C LEU A 272 -22.96 -9.20 8.05
N LYS A 273 -24.01 -8.40 7.94
CA LYS A 273 -24.15 -7.16 8.72
C LYS A 273 -24.15 -7.42 10.22
N ALA A 274 -24.92 -8.42 10.68
CA ALA A 274 -24.97 -8.80 12.09
C ALA A 274 -23.63 -9.35 12.61
N ASN A 275 -22.90 -10.10 11.79
CA ASN A 275 -21.56 -10.59 12.15
C ASN A 275 -20.55 -9.46 12.27
N ILE A 276 -20.61 -8.47 11.38
CA ILE A 276 -19.80 -7.27 11.46
C ILE A 276 -20.16 -6.45 12.68
N GLU A 277 -21.46 -6.22 12.95
CA GLU A 277 -21.91 -5.51 14.16
C GLU A 277 -21.43 -6.20 15.44
N LYS A 278 -21.40 -7.54 15.48
CA LYS A 278 -20.81 -8.27 16.60
C LYS A 278 -19.30 -8.15 16.70
N MET A 279 -18.58 -8.12 15.57
CA MET A 279 -17.14 -7.88 15.53
C MET A 279 -16.79 -6.40 15.83
N LEU A 280 -17.73 -5.51 15.55
CA LEU A 280 -17.61 -4.07 15.74
C LEU A 280 -17.88 -3.61 17.18
N GLY A 281 -18.22 -4.51 18.10
CA GLY A 281 -18.74 -4.29 19.45
C GLY A 281 -18.12 -3.17 20.29
N ASP A 282 -16.94 -2.64 19.95
CA ASP A 282 -16.35 -1.47 20.59
C ASP A 282 -16.01 -0.41 19.54
N ASP A 283 -16.66 0.73 19.66
CA ASP A 283 -16.28 1.97 18.98
C ASP A 283 -14.93 2.44 19.56
N ASN A 284 -13.87 2.33 18.77
CA ASN A 284 -12.52 2.74 19.18
C ASN A 284 -12.33 4.27 19.25
N SER A 285 -13.36 5.05 18.96
CA SER A 285 -13.29 6.52 19.01
C SER A 285 -12.97 7.02 20.42
N GLY A 286 -13.53 6.41 21.46
CA GLY A 286 -13.24 6.71 22.85
C GLY A 286 -11.80 6.39 23.25
N PRO A 287 -11.32 5.16 23.06
CA PRO A 287 -9.92 4.79 23.29
C PRO A 287 -8.91 5.64 22.51
N VAL A 288 -9.18 5.93 21.22
CA VAL A 288 -8.33 6.79 20.41
C VAL A 288 -8.29 8.22 20.92
N ALA A 289 -9.42 8.78 21.38
CA ALA A 289 -9.47 10.12 21.98
C ALA A 289 -8.67 10.17 23.29
N GLU A 290 -8.76 9.13 24.13
CA GLU A 290 -8.00 9.03 25.37
C GLU A 290 -6.49 8.91 25.11
N LEU A 291 -6.06 8.10 24.14
CA LEU A 291 -4.66 8.02 23.74
C LEU A 291 -4.14 9.36 23.22
N ASN A 292 -4.94 10.10 22.44
CA ASN A 292 -4.57 11.45 21.99
C ASN A 292 -4.38 12.41 23.17
N ARG A 293 -5.24 12.35 24.19
CA ARG A 293 -5.11 13.16 25.41
C ARG A 293 -3.80 12.84 26.15
N GLN A 294 -3.51 11.55 26.36
CA GLN A 294 -2.29 11.09 27.04
C GLN A 294 -1.03 11.50 26.28
N ILE A 295 -1.01 11.31 24.96
CA ILE A 295 0.09 11.76 24.10
C ILE A 295 0.31 13.27 24.27
N GLY A 296 -0.76 14.07 24.23
CA GLY A 296 -0.68 15.52 24.38
C GLY A 296 -0.12 15.94 25.75
N GLU A 297 -0.50 15.27 26.85
CA GLU A 297 0.02 15.51 28.19
C GLU A 297 1.53 15.18 28.29
N LEU A 298 1.95 14.04 27.75
CA LEU A 298 3.36 13.66 27.72
C LEU A 298 4.20 14.62 26.87
N GLU A 299 3.68 15.07 25.72
CA GLU A 299 4.35 16.06 24.88
C GLU A 299 4.53 17.40 25.62
N GLN A 300 3.55 17.83 26.41
CA GLN A 300 3.70 19.02 27.26
C GLN A 300 4.77 18.81 28.34
N GLN A 301 4.83 17.64 28.98
CA GLN A 301 5.87 17.30 29.96
C GLN A 301 7.27 17.28 29.31
N ILE A 302 7.41 16.72 28.11
CA ILE A 302 8.65 16.75 27.34
C ILE A 302 9.10 18.20 27.11
N LEU A 303 8.18 19.08 26.70
CA LEU A 303 8.48 20.50 26.49
C LEU A 303 8.95 21.19 27.78
N GLN A 304 8.35 20.89 28.94
CA GLN A 304 8.74 21.43 30.24
C GLN A 304 10.13 20.93 30.65
N ARG A 305 10.38 19.59 30.60
CA ARG A 305 11.70 19.02 30.92
C ARG A 305 12.81 19.51 29.98
N THR A 306 12.51 19.65 28.70
CA THR A 306 13.47 20.18 27.71
C THR A 306 13.86 21.62 28.04
N ARG A 307 12.89 22.45 28.45
CA ARG A 307 13.18 23.84 28.94
C ARG A 307 14.05 23.82 30.19
N ALA A 308 13.86 22.84 31.06
CA ALA A 308 14.64 22.65 32.30
C ALA A 308 16.00 21.93 32.05
N LYS A 309 16.33 21.61 30.81
CA LYS A 309 17.53 20.82 30.38
C LYS A 309 17.63 19.46 31.09
N GLN A 310 16.49 18.84 31.37
CA GLN A 310 16.38 17.50 31.98
C GLN A 310 16.23 16.45 30.85
N ASP A 311 16.58 15.20 31.16
CA ASP A 311 16.40 14.06 30.26
C ASP A 311 14.92 13.76 30.01
N CYS A 312 14.59 13.41 28.77
CA CYS A 312 13.22 13.14 28.31
C CYS A 312 13.10 11.80 27.56
N ASP A 313 14.12 10.95 27.58
CA ASP A 313 14.16 9.72 26.79
C ASP A 313 13.04 8.74 27.21
N ASP A 314 12.75 8.66 28.51
CA ASP A 314 11.66 7.88 29.09
C ASP A 314 10.29 8.30 28.53
N LEU A 315 10.00 9.59 28.57
CA LEU A 315 8.74 10.14 28.05
C LEU A 315 8.64 9.99 26.53
N GLY A 316 9.75 10.13 25.82
CA GLY A 316 9.82 9.94 24.39
C GLY A 316 9.47 8.51 23.98
N GLN A 317 9.96 7.51 24.71
CA GLN A 317 9.64 6.11 24.47
C GLN A 317 8.16 5.82 24.74
N GLU A 318 7.58 6.38 25.81
CA GLU A 318 6.18 6.19 26.12
C GLU A 318 5.26 6.84 25.08
N VAL A 319 5.58 8.03 24.56
CA VAL A 319 4.85 8.64 23.44
C VAL A 319 4.89 7.75 22.20
N LEU A 320 6.03 7.13 21.89
CA LEU A 320 6.14 6.21 20.76
C LEU A 320 5.25 4.97 20.95
N ARG A 321 5.22 4.41 22.16
CA ARG A 321 4.36 3.26 22.51
C ARG A 321 2.87 3.59 22.35
N LEU A 322 2.42 4.73 22.89
CA LEU A 322 1.02 5.15 22.77
C LEU A 322 0.62 5.48 21.34
N ARG A 323 1.54 6.02 20.53
CA ARG A 323 1.29 6.26 19.11
C ARG A 323 1.16 4.97 18.33
N ASP A 324 1.95 3.95 18.66
CA ASP A 324 1.84 2.63 18.02
C ASP A 324 0.51 1.96 18.39
N GLU A 325 0.12 2.01 19.67
CA GLU A 325 -1.17 1.52 20.13
C GLU A 325 -2.35 2.23 19.44
N LYS A 326 -2.32 3.56 19.35
CA LYS A 326 -3.29 4.35 18.58
C LYS A 326 -3.34 3.90 17.11
N TYR A 327 -2.18 3.69 16.49
CA TYR A 327 -2.10 3.25 15.10
C TYR A 327 -2.74 1.87 14.89
N GLN A 328 -2.55 0.93 15.81
CA GLN A 328 -3.19 -0.39 15.75
C GLN A 328 -4.72 -0.28 15.83
N LEU A 329 -5.25 0.51 16.75
CA LEU A 329 -6.71 0.75 16.86
C LEU A 329 -7.28 1.39 15.58
N GLN A 330 -6.58 2.37 15.01
CA GLN A 330 -7.00 3.00 13.75
C GLN A 330 -6.93 2.02 12.57
N LEU A 331 -5.96 1.11 12.55
CA LEU A 331 -5.84 0.07 11.54
C LEU A 331 -7.01 -0.92 11.64
N GLU A 332 -7.39 -1.33 12.85
CA GLU A 332 -8.56 -2.17 13.09
C GLU A 332 -9.83 -1.50 12.58
N ASP A 333 -10.06 -0.23 12.89
CA ASP A 333 -11.24 0.51 12.43
C ASP A 333 -11.26 0.65 10.91
N ALA A 334 -10.13 0.93 10.28
CA ALA A 334 -10.03 0.99 8.82
C ALA A 334 -10.30 -0.37 8.17
N THR A 335 -9.85 -1.47 8.78
CA THR A 335 -10.13 -2.83 8.30
C THR A 335 -11.63 -3.16 8.42
N LYS A 336 -12.27 -2.78 9.53
CA LYS A 336 -13.71 -2.92 9.74
C LYS A 336 -14.50 -2.15 8.67
N GLU A 337 -14.12 -0.90 8.41
CA GLU A 337 -14.78 -0.05 7.41
C GLU A 337 -14.56 -0.59 5.98
N SER A 338 -13.36 -1.10 5.68
CA SER A 338 -13.08 -1.81 4.42
C SER A 338 -14.03 -2.99 4.21
N THR A 339 -14.30 -3.78 5.26
CA THR A 339 -15.21 -4.91 5.19
C THR A 339 -16.67 -4.46 4.98
N ARG A 340 -17.11 -3.37 5.65
CA ARG A 340 -18.41 -2.76 5.39
C ARG A 340 -18.58 -2.34 3.93
N GLN A 341 -17.57 -1.72 3.36
CA GLN A 341 -17.58 -1.29 1.96
C GLN A 341 -17.66 -2.48 1.00
N LYS A 342 -16.91 -3.56 1.26
CA LYS A 342 -16.99 -4.81 0.45
C LYS A 342 -18.42 -5.39 0.45
N ILE A 343 -19.13 -5.32 1.57
CA ILE A 343 -20.53 -5.79 1.66
C ILE A 343 -21.47 -4.84 0.95
N ALA A 344 -21.31 -3.53 1.13
CA ALA A 344 -22.11 -2.53 0.43
C ALA A 344 -21.91 -2.62 -1.09
N GLU A 345 -20.69 -2.89 -1.55
CA GLU A 345 -20.38 -3.14 -2.95
C GLU A 345 -21.08 -4.42 -3.46
N LEU A 346 -21.07 -5.50 -2.67
CA LEU A 346 -21.80 -6.73 -2.99
C LEU A 346 -23.31 -6.45 -3.13
N GLU A 347 -23.92 -5.75 -2.15
CA GLU A 347 -25.35 -5.35 -2.21
C GLU A 347 -25.66 -4.53 -3.46
N SER A 348 -24.81 -3.54 -3.77
CA SER A 348 -24.98 -2.69 -4.96
C SER A 348 -24.94 -3.52 -6.24
N VAL A 349 -23.95 -4.41 -6.35
CA VAL A 349 -23.81 -5.28 -7.55
C VAL A 349 -24.98 -6.27 -7.66
N ILE A 350 -25.42 -6.88 -6.56
CA ILE A 350 -26.58 -7.78 -6.56
C ILE A 350 -27.84 -7.04 -7.00
N THR A 351 -28.01 -5.80 -6.51
CA THR A 351 -29.16 -4.94 -6.89
C THR A 351 -29.10 -4.54 -8.36
N GLU A 352 -27.91 -4.22 -8.87
CA GLU A 352 -27.67 -3.86 -10.27
C GLU A 352 -27.94 -5.05 -11.22
N ILE A 353 -27.54 -6.28 -10.82
CA ILE A 353 -27.84 -7.51 -11.54
C ILE A 353 -29.35 -7.75 -11.64
N GLY A 354 -30.13 -7.39 -10.62
CA GLY A 354 -31.59 -7.43 -10.63
C GLY A 354 -32.20 -8.83 -10.77
N GLY A 355 -31.43 -9.90 -10.49
CA GLY A 355 -31.93 -11.26 -10.58
C GLY A 355 -30.85 -12.30 -10.88
N LYS A 356 -30.86 -12.89 -12.08
CA LYS A 356 -30.00 -14.00 -12.45
C LYS A 356 -28.94 -13.58 -13.47
N VAL A 357 -27.70 -14.03 -13.25
CA VAL A 357 -26.60 -13.92 -14.22
C VAL A 357 -26.65 -15.14 -15.14
N ASP A 358 -26.77 -14.92 -16.45
CA ASP A 358 -26.84 -16.00 -17.45
C ASP A 358 -25.47 -16.38 -17.99
N GLU A 359 -24.54 -15.42 -18.08
CA GLU A 359 -23.23 -15.61 -18.69
C GLU A 359 -22.11 -15.15 -17.74
N TYR A 360 -20.92 -15.72 -17.97
CA TYR A 360 -19.72 -15.36 -17.22
C TYR A 360 -19.20 -13.99 -17.64
N GLU A 361 -19.00 -13.11 -16.68
CA GLU A 361 -18.41 -11.79 -16.86
C GLU A 361 -17.15 -11.60 -15.99
N GLU A 362 -16.03 -11.27 -16.64
CA GLU A 362 -14.77 -11.02 -15.91
C GLU A 362 -14.87 -9.85 -14.90
N ALA A 363 -15.68 -8.84 -15.20
CA ALA A 363 -15.89 -7.69 -14.33
C ALA A 363 -16.53 -8.09 -13.00
N LEU A 364 -17.56 -8.95 -13.03
CA LEU A 364 -18.21 -9.48 -11.83
C LEU A 364 -17.26 -10.32 -10.99
N VAL A 365 -16.46 -11.17 -11.63
CA VAL A 365 -15.45 -11.98 -10.92
C VAL A 365 -14.47 -11.08 -10.17
N ARG A 366 -13.94 -10.06 -10.83
CA ARG A 366 -12.97 -9.12 -10.22
C ARG A 366 -13.57 -8.31 -9.07
N LYS A 367 -14.86 -7.98 -9.16
CA LYS A 367 -15.57 -7.24 -8.11
C LYS A 367 -15.91 -8.13 -6.91
N LEU A 368 -16.43 -9.34 -7.16
CA LEU A 368 -17.11 -10.14 -6.15
C LEU A 368 -16.26 -11.26 -5.54
N ILE A 369 -15.39 -11.91 -6.34
CA ILE A 369 -14.73 -13.15 -5.95
C ILE A 369 -13.33 -12.89 -5.42
N GLU A 370 -13.04 -13.43 -4.23
CA GLU A 370 -11.73 -13.41 -3.61
C GLU A 370 -10.92 -14.64 -3.98
N ARG A 371 -11.56 -15.83 -3.90
CA ARG A 371 -10.87 -17.10 -4.08
C ARG A 371 -11.82 -18.19 -4.58
N ILE A 372 -11.27 -19.13 -5.36
CA ILE A 372 -11.94 -20.37 -5.74
C ILE A 372 -11.04 -21.54 -5.36
N THR A 373 -11.51 -22.43 -4.50
CA THR A 373 -10.76 -23.63 -4.12
C THR A 373 -11.32 -24.84 -4.86
N VAL A 374 -10.43 -25.57 -5.55
CA VAL A 374 -10.79 -26.75 -6.37
C VAL A 374 -10.55 -28.01 -5.56
N TYR A 375 -11.64 -28.73 -5.23
CA TYR A 375 -11.65 -30.05 -4.64
C TYR A 375 -11.88 -31.13 -5.72
N ASP A 376 -11.88 -32.37 -5.35
CA ASP A 376 -12.08 -33.49 -6.31
C ASP A 376 -13.50 -33.50 -6.86
N ASP A 377 -14.51 -33.26 -6.02
CA ASP A 377 -15.93 -33.41 -6.38
C ASP A 377 -16.69 -32.06 -6.43
N TYR A 378 -16.18 -31.01 -5.80
CA TYR A 378 -16.84 -29.72 -5.72
C TYR A 378 -15.83 -28.57 -5.79
N PHE A 379 -16.35 -27.32 -5.79
CA PHE A 379 -15.60 -26.10 -5.72
C PHE A 379 -16.14 -25.23 -4.59
N THR A 380 -15.27 -24.63 -3.81
CA THR A 380 -15.68 -23.57 -2.88
C THR A 380 -15.34 -22.22 -3.48
N VAL A 381 -16.35 -21.38 -3.64
CA VAL A 381 -16.20 -20.00 -4.11
C VAL A 381 -16.34 -19.06 -2.93
N GLU A 382 -15.26 -18.37 -2.61
CA GLU A 382 -15.18 -17.37 -1.54
C GLU A 382 -15.35 -15.98 -2.15
N PHE A 383 -16.32 -15.23 -1.65
CA PHE A 383 -16.58 -13.85 -2.04
C PHE A 383 -15.76 -12.89 -1.17
N LYS A 384 -15.43 -11.72 -1.70
CA LYS A 384 -14.73 -10.64 -0.97
C LYS A 384 -15.45 -10.17 0.29
N SER A 385 -16.76 -10.43 0.37
CA SER A 385 -17.58 -10.20 1.56
C SER A 385 -17.41 -11.26 2.66
N GLY A 386 -16.68 -12.36 2.39
CA GLY A 386 -16.50 -13.49 3.29
C GLY A 386 -17.58 -14.57 3.19
N ILE A 387 -18.51 -14.50 2.20
CA ILE A 387 -19.44 -15.59 1.90
C ILE A 387 -18.69 -16.70 1.19
N GLU A 388 -18.89 -17.93 1.60
CA GLU A 388 -18.41 -19.14 0.94
C GLU A 388 -19.59 -19.94 0.38
N ILE A 389 -19.49 -20.35 -0.88
CA ILE A 389 -20.50 -21.16 -1.58
C ILE A 389 -19.83 -22.40 -2.15
N ASP A 390 -20.37 -23.57 -1.80
CA ASP A 390 -19.94 -24.84 -2.37
C ASP A 390 -20.77 -25.18 -3.61
N VAL A 391 -20.10 -25.36 -4.74
CA VAL A 391 -20.71 -25.66 -6.03
C VAL A 391 -20.27 -27.02 -6.52
N GLN A 392 -21.24 -27.90 -6.84
CA GLN A 392 -21.02 -29.18 -7.52
C GLN A 392 -21.39 -29.06 -8.99
N LEU A 393 -20.59 -29.61 -9.89
CA LEU A 393 -20.86 -29.67 -11.33
C LEU A 393 -21.11 -31.11 -11.79
#